data_481f42227fabef0eb2f37e72cf34fffd
#
_entry.id   481f42227fabef0eb2f37e72cf34fffd
#
_cell.length_a   1.000
_cell.length_b   1.000
_cell.length_c   1.000
_cell.angle_alpha   90.00
_cell.angle_beta   90.00
_cell.angle_gamma   90.00
#
_symmetry.space_group_name_H-M   'P 1'
#
loop_
_entity.id
_entity.type
_entity.pdbx_description
1 polymer ?
#
loop_
_entity_poly.entity_id
_entity_poly.type
_entity_poly.pdbx_seq_one_letter_code
_entity_poly.pdbx_strand_id
1 'polypeptide(L)'
;DFIVELTGISREMLAKGIPLQQGVEGFLRFSEGFPVLGHNLNFDYSFMKTAAKAMQRPFEKEGVDTLAAARKLLRGLKNKKLETLCAHYDYVNQAAHRAYDDALATAVVFEQMKKEFPGEEEAFQPKPLQYRVRKERPITEKQKRYLKELKKYHTIKDAINIDQMTQREASKEIDRIILRYGVMKR
;
A
#
# COMPACT_ATOMS: atom_id res chain seq x y z
N ASP A 1 2.73 -18.87 -4.78
CA ASP A 1 2.75 -17.44 -5.19
C ASP A 1 2.96 -16.58 -3.95
N PHE A 2 4.12 -15.92 -3.86
CA PHE A 2 4.55 -15.14 -2.69
C PHE A 2 3.48 -14.15 -2.18
N ILE A 3 2.74 -13.50 -3.08
CA ILE A 3 1.67 -12.55 -2.68
C ILE A 3 0.52 -13.28 -1.99
N VAL A 4 0.13 -14.44 -2.50
CA VAL A 4 -0.94 -15.27 -1.89
C VAL A 4 -0.50 -15.75 -0.51
N GLU A 5 0.74 -16.20 -0.37
CA GLU A 5 1.30 -16.65 0.92
C GLU A 5 1.39 -15.52 1.93
N LEU A 6 1.79 -14.32 1.49
CA LEU A 6 1.92 -13.16 2.35
C LEU A 6 0.56 -12.60 2.80
N THR A 7 -0.40 -12.48 1.89
CA THR A 7 -1.66 -11.75 2.13
C THR A 7 -2.85 -12.68 2.37
N GLY A 8 -2.74 -13.95 2.04
CA GLY A 8 -3.86 -14.90 2.03
C GLY A 8 -4.92 -14.59 0.97
N ILE A 9 -4.67 -13.65 0.04
CA ILE A 9 -5.64 -13.26 -1.00
C ILE A 9 -5.50 -14.21 -2.19
N SER A 10 -6.46 -15.12 -2.36
CA SER A 10 -6.50 -16.05 -3.49
C SER A 10 -6.93 -15.37 -4.80
N ARG A 11 -6.67 -16.03 -5.94
CA ARG A 11 -7.15 -15.56 -7.24
C ARG A 11 -8.68 -15.47 -7.31
N GLU A 12 -9.37 -16.38 -6.65
CA GLU A 12 -10.84 -16.38 -6.57
C GLU A 12 -11.36 -15.18 -5.78
N MET A 13 -10.68 -14.80 -4.68
CA MET A 13 -11.00 -13.59 -3.92
C MET A 13 -10.78 -12.33 -4.76
N LEU A 14 -9.68 -12.28 -5.53
CA LEU A 14 -9.43 -11.16 -6.44
C LEU A 14 -10.50 -11.03 -7.53
N ALA A 15 -10.98 -12.15 -8.07
CA ALA A 15 -12.04 -12.16 -9.07
C ALA A 15 -13.40 -11.63 -8.53
N LYS A 16 -13.64 -11.76 -7.23
CA LYS A 16 -14.82 -11.22 -6.52
C LYS A 16 -14.60 -9.81 -5.96
N GLY A 17 -13.42 -9.25 -6.12
CA GLY A 17 -13.08 -7.91 -5.64
C GLY A 17 -13.81 -6.81 -6.42
N ILE A 18 -14.05 -5.69 -5.75
CA ILE A 18 -14.59 -4.49 -6.41
C ILE A 18 -13.50 -3.77 -7.20
N PRO A 19 -13.84 -3.02 -8.25
CA PRO A 19 -12.88 -2.18 -8.96
C PRO A 19 -12.18 -1.18 -8.03
N LEU A 20 -10.89 -0.94 -8.25
CA LEU A 20 -10.08 -0.02 -7.43
C LEU A 20 -10.75 1.35 -7.27
N GLN A 21 -11.32 1.89 -8.35
CA GLN A 21 -12.01 3.18 -8.33
C GLN A 21 -13.17 3.18 -7.32
N GLN A 22 -14.00 2.15 -7.36
CA GLN A 22 -15.13 2.03 -6.41
C GLN A 22 -14.65 1.92 -4.96
N GLY A 23 -13.57 1.14 -4.72
CA GLY A 23 -12.98 1.02 -3.39
C GLY A 23 -12.42 2.35 -2.88
N VAL A 24 -11.70 3.08 -3.73
CA VAL A 24 -11.15 4.40 -3.38
C VAL A 24 -12.26 5.40 -3.09
N GLU A 25 -13.27 5.53 -3.95
CA GLU A 25 -14.40 6.43 -3.72
C GLU A 25 -15.19 6.09 -2.47
N GLY A 26 -15.39 4.79 -2.21
CA GLY A 26 -16.02 4.32 -0.98
C GLY A 26 -15.24 4.76 0.26
N PHE A 27 -13.92 4.59 0.25
CA PHE A 27 -13.06 5.00 1.35
C PHE A 27 -13.03 6.54 1.53
N LEU A 28 -12.96 7.31 0.44
CA LEU A 28 -13.00 8.77 0.50
C LEU A 28 -14.28 9.27 1.21
N ARG A 29 -15.43 8.73 0.84
CA ARG A 29 -16.73 9.06 1.49
C ARG A 29 -16.77 8.59 2.94
N PHE A 30 -16.36 7.36 3.22
CA PHE A 30 -16.37 6.78 4.56
C PHE A 30 -15.50 7.57 5.54
N SER A 31 -14.34 8.04 5.09
CA SER A 31 -13.40 8.77 5.93
C SER A 31 -13.56 10.28 5.91
N GLU A 32 -14.61 10.81 5.24
CA GLU A 32 -14.82 12.25 5.13
C GLU A 32 -15.02 12.89 6.50
N GLY A 33 -14.35 14.00 6.76
CA GLY A 33 -14.44 14.73 8.03
C GLY A 33 -13.71 14.10 9.22
N PHE A 34 -13.15 12.89 9.08
CA PHE A 34 -12.47 12.19 10.17
C PHE A 34 -10.98 12.02 9.91
N PRO A 35 -10.13 12.09 10.94
CA PRO A 35 -8.75 11.64 10.84
C PRO A 35 -8.71 10.11 10.68
N VAL A 36 -7.60 9.61 10.15
CA VAL A 36 -7.38 8.16 9.98
C VAL A 36 -6.38 7.64 11.01
N LEU A 37 -6.60 6.42 11.48
CA LEU A 37 -5.70 5.71 12.38
C LEU A 37 -5.03 4.57 11.61
N GLY A 38 -3.73 4.38 11.80
CA GLY A 38 -3.00 3.28 11.18
C GLY A 38 -1.69 2.94 11.88
N HIS A 39 -1.12 1.82 11.51
CA HIS A 39 0.22 1.40 11.95
C HIS A 39 1.18 1.49 10.76
N ASN A 40 2.16 2.40 10.82
CA ASN A 40 2.96 2.83 9.67
C ASN A 40 2.09 3.52 8.59
N LEU A 41 1.21 4.39 9.06
CA LEU A 41 0.10 4.98 8.32
C LEU A 41 0.52 5.66 7.00
N ASN A 42 1.71 6.25 6.94
CA ASN A 42 2.21 6.88 5.72
C ASN A 42 2.33 5.90 4.54
N PHE A 43 2.50 4.61 4.81
CA PHE A 43 2.52 3.59 3.77
C PHE A 43 1.14 3.49 3.08
N ASP A 44 0.08 3.27 3.85
CA ASP A 44 -1.29 3.17 3.34
C ASP A 44 -1.77 4.47 2.72
N TYR A 45 -1.48 5.61 3.38
CA TYR A 45 -1.77 6.93 2.87
C TYR A 45 -1.13 7.18 1.49
N SER A 46 0.09 6.71 1.28
CA SER A 46 0.80 6.86 0.01
C SER A 46 0.07 6.17 -1.16
N PHE A 47 -0.48 4.98 -0.92
CA PHE A 47 -1.27 4.24 -1.91
C PHE A 47 -2.60 4.94 -2.18
N MET A 48 -3.34 5.30 -1.14
CA MET A 48 -4.62 5.99 -1.26
C MET A 48 -4.47 7.34 -1.97
N LYS A 49 -3.47 8.14 -1.59
CA LYS A 49 -3.20 9.43 -2.24
C LYS A 49 -2.80 9.28 -3.71
N THR A 50 -2.03 8.24 -4.04
CA THR A 50 -1.65 7.95 -5.43
C THR A 50 -2.87 7.54 -6.25
N ALA A 51 -3.73 6.67 -5.71
CA ALA A 51 -4.94 6.23 -6.38
C ALA A 51 -5.96 7.37 -6.56
N ALA A 52 -6.21 8.15 -5.52
CA ALA A 52 -7.10 9.32 -5.58
C ALA A 52 -6.62 10.35 -6.62
N LYS A 53 -5.29 10.62 -6.67
CA LYS A 53 -4.71 11.51 -7.68
C LYS A 53 -4.91 11.00 -9.10
N ALA A 54 -4.75 9.70 -9.34
CA ALA A 54 -5.01 9.10 -10.66
C ALA A 54 -6.47 9.28 -11.09
N MET A 55 -7.40 9.39 -10.14
CA MET A 55 -8.81 9.67 -10.34
C MET A 55 -9.15 11.16 -10.31
N GLN A 56 -8.15 12.04 -10.28
CA GLN A 56 -8.30 13.49 -10.16
C GLN A 56 -9.11 13.93 -8.92
N ARG A 57 -9.05 13.12 -7.84
CA ARG A 57 -9.71 13.40 -6.55
C ARG A 57 -8.70 13.96 -5.56
N PRO A 58 -9.05 15.05 -4.83
CA PRO A 58 -8.23 15.49 -3.71
C PRO A 58 -8.28 14.47 -2.58
N PHE A 59 -7.14 14.24 -1.93
CA PHE A 59 -7.07 13.40 -0.74
C PHE A 59 -5.99 13.94 0.19
N GLU A 60 -6.40 14.84 1.08
CA GLU A 60 -5.60 15.33 2.18
C GLU A 60 -6.24 14.84 3.48
N LYS A 61 -5.42 14.29 4.38
CA LYS A 61 -5.89 13.71 5.63
C LYS A 61 -4.97 14.06 6.79
N GLU A 62 -5.55 14.17 7.95
CA GLU A 62 -4.86 14.03 9.22
C GLU A 62 -4.92 12.58 9.68
N GLY A 63 -3.94 12.14 10.44
CA GLY A 63 -3.92 10.79 10.94
C GLY A 63 -3.06 10.61 12.17
N VAL A 64 -3.32 9.52 12.88
CA VAL A 64 -2.53 9.03 14.00
C VAL A 64 -1.79 7.78 13.58
N ASP A 65 -0.47 7.79 13.70
CA ASP A 65 0.38 6.65 13.39
C ASP A 65 0.83 5.96 14.68
N THR A 66 0.27 4.79 14.97
CA THR A 66 0.62 4.01 16.17
C THR A 66 2.08 3.54 16.16
N LEU A 67 2.73 3.39 15.00
CA LEU A 67 4.16 3.12 14.92
C LEU A 67 4.97 4.32 15.43
N ALA A 68 4.59 5.54 15.07
CA ALA A 68 5.25 6.76 15.54
C ALA A 68 5.06 6.93 17.05
N ALA A 69 3.84 6.73 17.57
CA ALA A 69 3.55 6.75 19.01
C ALA A 69 4.38 5.68 19.77
N ALA A 70 4.38 4.44 19.27
CA ALA A 70 5.15 3.35 19.90
C ALA A 70 6.66 3.61 19.91
N ARG A 71 7.21 4.25 18.86
CA ARG A 71 8.63 4.64 18.83
C ARG A 71 8.97 5.67 19.91
N LYS A 72 8.06 6.59 20.21
CA LYS A 72 8.22 7.60 21.25
C LYS A 72 8.08 6.99 22.64
N LEU A 73 7.05 6.18 22.86
CA LEU A 73 6.59 5.77 24.20
C LEU A 73 7.14 4.41 24.64
N LEU A 74 7.19 3.43 23.77
CA LEU A 74 7.56 2.04 24.08
C LEU A 74 9.02 1.73 23.72
N ARG A 75 9.96 2.58 24.15
CA ARG A 75 11.38 2.49 23.75
C ARG A 75 12.03 1.15 24.09
N GLY A 76 11.61 0.50 25.17
CA GLY A 76 12.14 -0.76 25.65
C GLY A 76 11.82 -1.98 24.79
N LEU A 77 10.85 -1.93 23.89
CA LEU A 77 10.52 -3.05 23.02
C LEU A 77 11.60 -3.27 21.94
N LYS A 78 11.88 -4.52 21.61
CA LYS A 78 12.87 -4.92 20.59
C LYS A 78 12.59 -4.32 19.21
N ASN A 79 11.32 -4.28 18.82
CA ASN A 79 10.83 -3.64 17.61
C ASN A 79 9.43 -3.08 17.86
N LYS A 80 8.87 -2.36 16.88
CA LYS A 80 7.55 -1.72 16.96
C LYS A 80 6.61 -2.23 15.87
N LYS A 81 6.75 -3.49 15.44
CA LYS A 81 5.80 -4.12 14.54
C LYS A 81 4.45 -4.27 15.23
N LEU A 82 3.36 -4.24 14.48
CA LEU A 82 2.00 -4.42 15.01
C LEU A 82 1.88 -5.72 15.84
N GLU A 83 2.41 -6.81 15.31
CA GLU A 83 2.51 -8.10 16.01
C GLU A 83 3.17 -7.99 17.39
N THR A 84 4.29 -7.26 17.49
CA THR A 84 5.01 -7.06 18.76
C THR A 84 4.20 -6.21 19.74
N LEU A 85 3.49 -5.21 19.25
CA LEU A 85 2.62 -4.37 20.06
C LEU A 85 1.39 -5.16 20.55
N CYS A 86 0.81 -5.98 19.69
CA CYS A 86 -0.27 -6.89 20.06
C CYS A 86 0.16 -7.83 21.20
N ALA A 87 1.32 -8.46 21.04
CA ALA A 87 1.86 -9.34 22.09
C ALA A 87 2.16 -8.60 23.40
N HIS A 88 2.62 -7.35 23.33
CA HIS A 88 2.86 -6.52 24.51
C HIS A 88 1.58 -6.20 25.29
N TYR A 89 0.46 -6.07 24.60
CA TYR A 89 -0.85 -5.81 25.20
C TYR A 89 -1.75 -7.04 25.31
N ASP A 90 -1.18 -8.24 25.23
CA ASP A 90 -1.90 -9.52 25.34
C ASP A 90 -3.09 -9.63 24.36
N TYR A 91 -2.97 -8.98 23.21
CA TYR A 91 -3.97 -9.04 22.14
C TYR A 91 -3.56 -10.04 21.06
N VAL A 92 -4.43 -11.00 20.78
CA VAL A 92 -4.22 -11.98 19.70
C VAL A 92 -4.88 -11.50 18.41
N ASN A 93 -4.07 -11.10 17.43
CA ASN A 93 -4.55 -10.84 16.06
C ASN A 93 -4.78 -12.18 15.35
N GLN A 94 -6.04 -12.61 15.24
CA GLN A 94 -6.41 -13.94 14.76
C GLN A 94 -6.10 -14.19 13.28
N ALA A 95 -6.06 -13.13 12.47
CA ALA A 95 -5.79 -13.21 11.04
C ALA A 95 -4.81 -12.11 10.59
N ALA A 96 -3.58 -12.15 11.13
CA ALA A 96 -2.51 -11.23 10.73
C ALA A 96 -2.34 -11.22 9.19
N HIS A 97 -2.01 -10.04 8.65
CA HIS A 97 -1.93 -9.73 7.21
C HIS A 97 -3.29 -9.69 6.48
N ARG A 98 -4.39 -9.67 7.24
CA ARG A 98 -5.72 -9.34 6.73
C ARG A 98 -6.05 -7.91 7.15
N ALA A 99 -6.31 -7.05 6.17
CA ALA A 99 -6.46 -5.60 6.38
C ALA A 99 -7.47 -5.22 7.47
N TYR A 100 -8.57 -5.96 7.58
CA TYR A 100 -9.58 -5.73 8.62
C TYR A 100 -9.03 -6.06 10.02
N ASP A 101 -8.40 -7.22 10.15
CA ASP A 101 -7.88 -7.68 11.44
C ASP A 101 -6.69 -6.83 11.91
N ASP A 102 -5.84 -6.39 10.97
CA ASP A 102 -4.75 -5.46 11.26
C ASP A 102 -5.27 -4.07 11.66
N ALA A 103 -6.34 -3.59 11.04
CA ALA A 103 -7.00 -2.34 11.42
C ALA A 103 -7.60 -2.43 12.82
N LEU A 104 -8.28 -3.54 13.14
CA LEU A 104 -8.84 -3.78 14.47
C LEU A 104 -7.73 -3.89 15.53
N ALA A 105 -6.67 -4.66 15.25
CA ALA A 105 -5.51 -4.76 16.11
C ALA A 105 -4.86 -3.39 16.36
N THR A 106 -4.76 -2.56 15.32
CA THR A 106 -4.23 -1.19 15.43
C THR A 106 -5.10 -0.32 16.35
N ALA A 107 -6.42 -0.43 16.26
CA ALA A 107 -7.33 0.30 17.14
C ALA A 107 -7.19 -0.15 18.61
N VAL A 108 -7.09 -1.46 18.85
CA VAL A 108 -6.88 -1.99 20.20
C VAL A 108 -5.54 -1.51 20.77
N VAL A 109 -4.45 -1.63 20.03
CA VAL A 109 -3.12 -1.15 20.44
C VAL A 109 -3.15 0.35 20.74
N PHE A 110 -3.82 1.14 19.91
CA PHE A 110 -3.97 2.58 20.12
C PHE A 110 -4.65 2.90 21.46
N GLU A 111 -5.78 2.25 21.75
CA GLU A 111 -6.51 2.46 23.00
C GLU A 111 -5.72 1.98 24.22
N GLN A 112 -4.95 0.89 24.12
CA GLN A 112 -4.10 0.42 25.22
C GLN A 112 -2.94 1.39 25.49
N MET A 113 -2.26 1.86 24.44
CA MET A 113 -1.22 2.87 24.60
C MET A 113 -1.75 4.16 25.25
N LYS A 114 -2.94 4.62 24.90
CA LYS A 114 -3.54 5.80 25.56
C LYS A 114 -3.79 5.58 27.04
N LYS A 115 -4.21 4.38 27.43
CA LYS A 115 -4.42 4.03 28.84
C LYS A 115 -3.11 3.92 29.61
N GLU A 116 -2.06 3.36 29.00
CA GLU A 116 -0.75 3.17 29.62
C GLU A 116 0.01 4.49 29.81
N PHE A 117 -0.19 5.46 28.90
CA PHE A 117 0.55 6.72 28.90
C PHE A 117 -0.39 7.94 29.04
N PRO A 118 -1.11 8.06 30.20
CA PRO A 118 -1.86 9.27 30.50
C PRO A 118 -0.88 10.45 30.64
N GLY A 119 -1.15 11.56 29.96
CA GLY A 119 -0.25 12.73 29.93
C GLY A 119 0.62 12.82 28.66
N GLU A 120 0.57 11.82 27.79
CA GLU A 120 1.25 11.82 26.48
C GLU A 120 0.27 12.02 25.31
N GLU A 121 -0.81 12.81 25.55
CA GLU A 121 -1.89 13.05 24.58
C GLU A 121 -1.39 13.54 23.24
N GLU A 122 -0.29 14.31 23.21
CA GLU A 122 0.33 14.82 21.98
C GLU A 122 0.76 13.69 21.03
N ALA A 123 1.16 12.54 21.56
CA ALA A 123 1.55 11.38 20.77
C ALA A 123 0.38 10.74 20.03
N PHE A 124 -0.84 11.02 20.47
CA PHE A 124 -2.09 10.46 19.98
C PHE A 124 -2.95 11.47 19.20
N GLN A 125 -2.48 12.71 19.06
CA GLN A 125 -3.18 13.73 18.28
C GLN A 125 -3.01 13.47 16.78
N PRO A 126 -4.07 13.64 15.98
CA PRO A 126 -3.98 13.60 14.53
C PRO A 126 -3.02 14.69 14.02
N LYS A 127 -2.17 14.32 13.07
CA LYS A 127 -1.23 15.23 12.40
C LYS A 127 -1.43 15.17 10.88
N PRO A 128 -1.26 16.28 10.14
CA PRO A 128 -1.37 16.28 8.69
C PRO A 128 -0.44 15.23 8.08
N LEU A 129 -1.00 14.33 7.28
CA LEU A 129 -0.25 13.31 6.57
C LEU A 129 0.39 13.91 5.32
N GLN A 130 1.68 13.69 5.15
CA GLN A 130 2.42 14.27 4.04
C GLN A 130 2.97 13.16 3.13
N TYR A 131 2.53 13.17 1.89
CA TYR A 131 3.08 12.33 0.85
C TYR A 131 3.05 13.04 -0.50
N ARG A 132 4.23 13.15 -1.12
CA ARG A 132 4.33 13.71 -2.46
C ARG A 132 4.27 12.58 -3.48
N VAL A 133 3.16 12.47 -4.19
CA VAL A 133 3.02 11.52 -5.29
C VAL A 133 4.11 11.79 -6.32
N ARG A 134 4.98 10.83 -6.54
CA ARG A 134 6.07 10.94 -7.51
C ARG A 134 5.48 11.13 -8.92
N LYS A 135 6.05 12.06 -9.68
CA LYS A 135 5.74 12.18 -11.09
C LYS A 135 6.17 10.89 -11.79
N GLU A 136 5.29 10.34 -12.62
CA GLU A 136 5.66 9.23 -13.47
C GLU A 136 6.77 9.66 -14.42
N ARG A 137 7.79 8.85 -14.53
CA ARG A 137 8.92 9.12 -15.42
C ARG A 137 8.65 8.47 -16.78
N PRO A 138 9.00 9.13 -17.90
CA PRO A 138 8.93 8.49 -19.20
C PRO A 138 9.79 7.24 -19.25
N ILE A 139 9.41 6.31 -20.10
CA ILE A 139 10.16 5.07 -20.34
C ILE A 139 11.63 5.34 -20.62
N THR A 140 12.53 4.51 -20.08
CA THR A 140 13.97 4.61 -20.36
C THR A 140 14.31 3.98 -21.70
N GLU A 141 15.39 4.43 -22.34
CA GLU A 141 15.90 3.83 -23.59
C GLU A 141 16.21 2.33 -23.43
N LYS A 142 16.69 1.94 -22.24
CA LYS A 142 16.94 0.53 -21.91
C LYS A 142 15.64 -0.30 -21.91
N GLN A 143 14.60 0.21 -21.30
CA GLN A 143 13.27 -0.43 -21.29
C GLN A 143 12.66 -0.46 -22.69
N LYS A 144 12.75 0.64 -23.45
CA LYS A 144 12.26 0.69 -24.85
C LYS A 144 12.91 -0.39 -25.70
N ARG A 145 14.25 -0.46 -25.65
CA ARG A 145 15.00 -1.45 -26.39
C ARG A 145 14.60 -2.86 -26.00
N TYR A 146 14.60 -3.16 -24.70
CA TYR A 146 14.27 -4.48 -24.21
C TYR A 146 12.84 -4.90 -24.57
N LEU A 147 11.88 -3.98 -24.45
CA LEU A 147 10.48 -4.24 -24.80
C LEU A 147 10.29 -4.48 -26.30
N LYS A 148 10.99 -3.70 -27.15
CA LYS A 148 11.00 -3.91 -28.62
C LYS A 148 11.60 -5.28 -28.99
N GLU A 149 12.73 -5.66 -28.39
CA GLU A 149 13.39 -6.95 -28.59
C GLU A 149 12.50 -8.11 -28.13
N LEU A 150 11.88 -7.99 -26.96
CA LEU A 150 10.99 -8.99 -26.37
C LEU A 150 9.74 -9.22 -27.25
N LYS A 151 9.13 -8.14 -27.73
CA LYS A 151 7.99 -8.22 -28.65
C LYS A 151 8.36 -8.84 -30.01
N LYS A 152 9.54 -8.49 -30.54
CA LYS A 152 10.06 -9.08 -31.79
C LYS A 152 10.32 -10.57 -31.60
N TYR A 153 10.96 -10.98 -30.50
CA TYR A 153 11.29 -12.37 -30.20
C TYR A 153 10.03 -13.26 -30.13
N HIS A 154 8.98 -12.77 -29.46
CA HIS A 154 7.71 -13.50 -29.32
C HIS A 154 6.70 -13.20 -30.41
N THR A 155 7.08 -12.47 -31.46
CA THR A 155 6.21 -12.13 -32.61
C THR A 155 4.88 -11.46 -32.17
N ILE A 156 4.94 -10.59 -31.15
CA ILE A 156 3.76 -9.89 -30.63
C ILE A 156 3.44 -8.69 -31.50
N LYS A 157 2.31 -8.76 -32.18
CA LYS A 157 1.77 -7.68 -33.03
C LYS A 157 0.63 -6.98 -32.29
N ASP A 158 0.95 -6.03 -31.41
CA ASP A 158 -0.02 -5.14 -30.81
C ASP A 158 0.32 -3.68 -31.14
N ALA A 159 -0.68 -2.81 -31.05
CA ALA A 159 -0.58 -1.39 -31.42
C ALA A 159 -0.09 -0.51 -30.24
N ILE A 160 0.60 -1.07 -29.23
CA ILE A 160 1.03 -0.31 -28.07
C ILE A 160 2.12 0.69 -28.46
N ASN A 161 1.89 1.97 -28.20
CA ASN A 161 2.87 3.02 -28.43
C ASN A 161 3.91 3.03 -27.30
N ILE A 162 5.02 2.31 -27.51
CA ILE A 162 6.11 2.16 -26.53
C ILE A 162 6.73 3.52 -26.17
N ASP A 163 6.80 4.45 -27.09
CA ASP A 163 7.49 5.74 -26.87
C ASP A 163 6.73 6.68 -25.92
N GLN A 164 5.43 6.47 -25.75
CA GLN A 164 4.58 7.24 -24.84
C GLN A 164 4.44 6.60 -23.44
N MET A 165 5.00 5.43 -23.24
CA MET A 165 4.90 4.73 -21.96
C MET A 165 5.68 5.43 -20.86
N THR A 166 5.20 5.29 -19.64
CA THR A 166 5.97 5.54 -18.42
C THR A 166 6.86 4.34 -18.09
N GLN A 167 7.86 4.54 -17.25
CA GLN A 167 8.73 3.45 -16.76
C GLN A 167 7.91 2.33 -16.09
N ARG A 168 6.84 2.71 -15.37
CA ARG A 168 5.97 1.77 -14.68
C ARG A 168 5.14 0.93 -15.66
N GLU A 169 4.58 1.56 -16.67
CA GLU A 169 3.81 0.87 -17.73
C GLU A 169 4.71 -0.08 -18.50
N ALA A 170 5.91 0.39 -18.87
CA ALA A 170 6.90 -0.44 -19.56
C ALA A 170 7.32 -1.66 -18.72
N SER A 171 7.57 -1.50 -17.42
CA SER A 171 7.89 -2.62 -16.52
C SER A 171 6.73 -3.61 -16.45
N LYS A 172 5.50 -3.15 -16.25
CA LYS A 172 4.32 -4.02 -16.21
C LYS A 172 4.13 -4.79 -17.52
N GLU A 173 4.37 -4.12 -18.66
CA GLU A 173 4.22 -4.76 -19.95
C GLU A 173 5.31 -5.80 -20.22
N ILE A 174 6.55 -5.53 -19.82
CA ILE A 174 7.65 -6.49 -19.83
C ILE A 174 7.29 -7.72 -18.98
N ASP A 175 6.85 -7.50 -17.75
CA ASP A 175 6.46 -8.59 -16.84
C ASP A 175 5.29 -9.41 -17.40
N ARG A 176 4.30 -8.74 -18.00
CA ARG A 176 3.16 -9.39 -18.65
C ARG A 176 3.59 -10.30 -19.79
N ILE A 177 4.51 -9.83 -20.64
CA ILE A 177 5.03 -10.60 -21.78
C ILE A 177 5.83 -11.80 -21.28
N ILE A 178 6.73 -11.57 -20.30
CA ILE A 178 7.54 -12.64 -19.72
C ILE A 178 6.67 -13.71 -19.06
N LEU A 179 5.65 -13.30 -18.32
CA LEU A 179 4.73 -14.23 -17.65
C LEU A 179 3.95 -15.10 -18.66
N ARG A 180 3.57 -14.51 -19.80
CA ARG A 180 2.76 -15.19 -20.80
C ARG A 180 3.57 -16.02 -21.80
N TYR A 181 4.73 -15.56 -22.20
CA TYR A 181 5.51 -16.12 -23.30
C TYR A 181 6.89 -16.61 -22.89
N GLY A 182 7.35 -16.26 -21.67
CA GLY A 182 8.67 -16.58 -21.17
C GLY A 182 9.73 -15.51 -21.47
N VAL A 183 10.91 -15.69 -20.90
CA VAL A 183 12.08 -14.83 -21.16
C VAL A 183 12.71 -15.15 -22.49
N MET A 184 13.38 -14.16 -23.10
CA MET A 184 14.22 -14.43 -24.28
C MET A 184 15.35 -15.39 -23.92
N LYS A 185 15.44 -16.51 -24.60
CA LYS A 185 16.61 -17.39 -24.52
C LYS A 185 17.77 -16.74 -25.28
N ARG A 186 18.90 -16.55 -24.62
CA ARG A 186 20.14 -16.13 -25.24
C ARG A 186 20.77 -17.26 -26.03
#